data_bb67598a7b86833e195dca276a6b4b6f
#
_entry.id   bb67598a7b86833e195dca276a6b4b6f
#
_cell.length_a   1.000
_cell.length_b   1.000
_cell.length_c   1.000
_cell.angle_alpha   90.00
_cell.angle_beta   90.00
_cell.angle_gamma   90.00
#
_symmetry.space_group_name_H-M   'P 1'
#
loop_
_entity.id
_entity.type
_entity.pdbx_description
1 polymer ?
#
loop_
_entity_poly.entity_id
_entity_poly.type
_entity_poly.pdbx_seq_one_letter_code
_entity_poly.pdbx_strand_id
1 'polypeptide(L)'
;EGKNLLDKNCDIRKFREEVGMVFQKFNLFPLKTVVQNVMMAPILTKHMNKEEAHAKALELLDKVGLKDKADVYPSTLSGGQQQRVAIARALAMEPKALLFDEPTSALDPEMVEEVLKVMVNLAKQGMTMIVVTHCLAIRSI
;
A
#
# COMPACT_ATOMS: atom_id res chain seq x y z
N GLU A 1 11.70 -16.91 -5.59
CA GLU A 1 11.02 -18.13 -5.98
C GLU A 1 11.79 -19.32 -5.37
N GLY A 2 11.07 -20.20 -4.64
CA GLY A 2 11.67 -21.40 -4.05
C GLY A 2 12.56 -21.20 -2.82
N LYS A 3 12.60 -19.99 -2.23
CA LYS A 3 13.33 -19.73 -0.98
C LYS A 3 12.47 -20.10 0.22
N ASN A 4 12.99 -20.97 1.09
CA ASN A 4 12.34 -21.30 2.34
C ASN A 4 12.60 -20.17 3.36
N LEU A 5 11.52 -19.49 3.81
CA LEU A 5 11.57 -18.39 4.77
C LEU A 5 12.02 -18.84 6.18
N LEU A 6 11.95 -20.14 6.46
CA LEU A 6 12.38 -20.74 7.73
C LEU A 6 13.86 -21.12 7.71
N ASP A 7 14.53 -20.97 6.58
CA ASP A 7 15.97 -21.20 6.49
C ASP A 7 16.73 -20.11 7.27
N LYS A 8 17.65 -20.54 8.15
CA LYS A 8 18.50 -19.63 8.96
C LYS A 8 19.34 -18.67 8.12
N ASN A 9 19.56 -18.97 6.85
CA ASN A 9 20.29 -18.13 5.90
C ASN A 9 19.40 -17.23 5.04
N CYS A 10 18.07 -17.21 5.28
CA CYS A 10 17.16 -16.35 4.56
C CYS A 10 17.25 -14.91 5.07
N ASP A 11 17.62 -13.98 4.18
CA ASP A 11 17.59 -12.55 4.49
C ASP A 11 16.13 -12.04 4.49
N ILE A 12 15.53 -12.04 5.69
CA ILE A 12 14.15 -11.60 5.92
C ILE A 12 13.95 -10.13 5.52
N ARG A 13 15.00 -9.28 5.61
CA ARG A 13 14.91 -7.86 5.22
C ARG A 13 14.68 -7.76 3.73
N LYS A 14 15.48 -8.47 2.95
CA LYS A 14 15.35 -8.50 1.49
C LYS A 14 14.00 -9.06 1.04
N PHE A 15 13.50 -10.08 1.74
CA PHE A 15 12.16 -10.61 1.48
C PHE A 15 11.06 -9.57 1.76
N ARG A 16 11.16 -8.81 2.85
CA ARG A 16 10.20 -7.74 3.18
C ARG A 16 10.21 -6.57 2.20
N GLU A 17 11.30 -6.36 1.47
CA GLU A 17 11.36 -5.39 0.39
C GLU A 17 10.62 -5.89 -0.87
N GLU A 18 10.62 -7.21 -1.10
CA GLU A 18 9.96 -7.84 -2.25
C GLU A 18 8.46 -8.09 -2.05
N VAL A 19 7.98 -8.08 -0.80
CA VAL A 19 6.58 -8.34 -0.44
C VAL A 19 6.04 -7.18 0.37
N GLY A 20 5.13 -6.42 -0.22
CA GLY A 20 4.42 -5.35 0.46
C GLY A 20 3.28 -5.90 1.32
N MET A 21 2.99 -5.25 2.45
CA MET A 21 1.88 -5.62 3.32
C MET A 21 0.98 -4.42 3.61
N VAL A 22 -0.32 -4.65 3.45
CA VAL A 22 -1.39 -3.68 3.74
C VAL A 22 -2.25 -4.26 4.85
N PHE A 23 -2.28 -3.59 5.99
CA PHE A 23 -2.95 -4.03 7.21
C PHE A 23 -4.38 -3.50 7.29
N GLN A 24 -5.21 -4.15 8.11
CA GLN A 24 -6.55 -3.71 8.49
C GLN A 24 -6.54 -2.30 9.10
N LYS A 25 -5.60 -2.03 10.03
CA LYS A 25 -5.30 -0.69 10.52
C LYS A 25 -4.33 -0.06 9.52
N PHE A 26 -4.64 1.11 9.02
CA PHE A 26 -3.89 1.79 7.96
C PHE A 26 -2.42 2.04 8.30
N ASN A 27 -2.10 2.16 9.60
CA ASN A 27 -0.76 2.34 10.15
C ASN A 27 0.01 3.50 9.49
N LEU A 28 -0.69 4.56 9.12
CA LEU A 28 -0.07 5.77 8.60
C LEU A 28 0.60 6.56 9.74
N PHE A 29 1.70 7.21 9.41
CA PHE A 29 2.40 8.10 10.34
C PHE A 29 1.60 9.39 10.50
N PRO A 30 1.00 9.67 11.67
CA PRO A 30 0.05 10.77 11.84
C PRO A 30 0.69 12.15 11.72
N LEU A 31 1.98 12.27 12.02
CA LEU A 31 2.75 13.52 11.95
C LEU A 31 3.46 13.73 10.61
N LYS A 32 3.16 12.92 9.62
CA LYS A 32 3.66 13.02 8.24
C LYS A 32 2.49 13.27 7.30
N THR A 33 2.71 14.10 6.29
CA THR A 33 1.72 14.29 5.22
C THR A 33 1.53 13.00 4.42
N VAL A 34 0.51 12.94 3.60
CA VAL A 34 0.21 11.80 2.74
C VAL A 34 1.41 11.46 1.84
N VAL A 35 1.96 12.44 1.15
CA VAL A 35 3.13 12.23 0.28
C VAL A 35 4.35 11.79 1.08
N GLN A 36 4.57 12.34 2.27
CA GLN A 36 5.68 11.94 3.15
C GLN A 36 5.52 10.49 3.65
N ASN A 37 4.29 10.03 3.90
CA ASN A 37 4.02 8.64 4.24
C ASN A 37 4.45 7.68 3.12
N VAL A 38 4.21 8.04 1.86
CA VAL A 38 4.52 7.20 0.71
C VAL A 38 6.03 7.21 0.39
N MET A 39 6.69 8.38 0.46
CA MET A 39 8.08 8.53 0.07
C MET A 39 9.10 8.06 1.11
N MET A 40 8.69 7.85 2.38
CA MET A 40 9.62 7.58 3.48
C MET A 40 10.39 6.27 3.30
N ALA A 41 9.71 5.17 2.97
CA ALA A 41 10.35 3.87 2.82
C ALA A 41 11.38 3.84 1.66
N PRO A 42 11.08 4.33 0.44
CA PRO A 42 12.06 4.43 -0.63
C PRO A 42 13.32 5.24 -0.28
N ILE A 43 13.16 6.33 0.46
CA ILE A 43 14.32 7.13 0.92
C ILE A 43 15.18 6.34 1.88
N LEU A 44 14.57 5.69 2.88
CA LEU A 44 15.30 5.03 3.96
C LEU A 44 15.94 3.69 3.53
N THR A 45 15.29 2.95 2.63
CA THR A 45 15.71 1.58 2.29
C THR A 45 16.40 1.48 0.94
N LYS A 46 15.96 2.24 -0.06
CA LYS A 46 16.53 2.24 -1.42
C LYS A 46 17.48 3.39 -1.68
N HIS A 47 17.75 4.22 -0.67
CA HIS A 47 18.59 5.41 -0.78
C HIS A 47 18.17 6.35 -1.93
N MET A 48 16.88 6.33 -2.27
CA MET A 48 16.31 7.20 -3.30
C MET A 48 16.45 8.66 -2.87
N ASN A 49 16.83 9.55 -3.77
CA ASN A 49 16.86 10.96 -3.43
C ASN A 49 15.44 11.50 -3.20
N LYS A 50 15.35 12.65 -2.53
CA LYS A 50 14.07 13.20 -2.07
C LYS A 50 13.17 13.63 -3.23
N GLU A 51 13.74 14.18 -4.29
CA GLU A 51 13.03 14.65 -5.47
C GLU A 51 12.42 13.45 -6.25
N GLU A 52 13.20 12.41 -6.45
CA GLU A 52 12.74 11.17 -7.10
C GLU A 52 11.66 10.48 -6.28
N ALA A 53 11.85 10.36 -4.95
CA ALA A 53 10.87 9.77 -4.06
C ALA A 53 9.55 10.57 -4.04
N HIS A 54 9.63 11.90 -4.11
CA HIS A 54 8.46 12.76 -4.16
C HIS A 54 7.71 12.60 -5.48
N ALA A 55 8.40 12.61 -6.62
CA ALA A 55 7.78 12.41 -7.94
C ALA A 55 7.08 11.04 -8.02
N LYS A 56 7.75 9.99 -7.55
CA LYS A 56 7.19 8.63 -7.49
C LYS A 56 5.98 8.55 -6.56
N ALA A 57 6.04 9.21 -5.40
CA ALA A 57 4.91 9.23 -4.47
C ALA A 57 3.68 9.92 -5.07
N LEU A 58 3.85 11.03 -5.80
CA LEU A 58 2.75 11.70 -6.51
C LEU A 58 2.15 10.83 -7.61
N GLU A 59 2.97 10.09 -8.37
CA GLU A 59 2.48 9.14 -9.37
C GLU A 59 1.63 8.03 -8.72
N LEU A 60 2.09 7.47 -7.59
CA LEU A 60 1.36 6.43 -6.88
C LEU A 60 0.08 6.95 -6.23
N LEU A 61 0.10 8.17 -5.71
CA LEU A 61 -1.11 8.83 -5.20
C LEU A 61 -2.12 9.11 -6.31
N ASP A 62 -1.67 9.43 -7.51
CA ASP A 62 -2.52 9.56 -8.69
C ASP A 62 -3.21 8.23 -9.04
N LYS A 63 -2.46 7.12 -9.04
CA LYS A 63 -3.00 5.75 -9.28
C LYS A 63 -4.10 5.35 -8.29
N VAL A 64 -4.06 5.84 -7.07
CA VAL A 64 -5.09 5.58 -6.05
C VAL A 64 -6.11 6.72 -5.91
N GLY A 65 -6.05 7.73 -6.80
CA GLY A 65 -7.00 8.84 -6.87
C GLY A 65 -6.90 9.83 -5.71
N LEU A 66 -5.69 10.09 -5.18
CA LEU A 66 -5.45 10.95 -4.02
C LEU A 66 -4.30 11.96 -4.24
N LYS A 67 -3.97 12.28 -5.47
CA LYS A 67 -2.90 13.24 -5.78
C LYS A 67 -3.17 14.63 -5.21
N ASP A 68 -4.42 15.06 -5.24
CA ASP A 68 -4.89 16.33 -4.66
C ASP A 68 -4.80 16.38 -3.14
N LYS A 69 -4.60 15.25 -2.48
CA LYS A 69 -4.44 15.09 -1.02
C LYS A 69 -3.00 14.87 -0.57
N ALA A 70 -2.02 15.09 -1.44
CA ALA A 70 -0.61 14.80 -1.16
C ALA A 70 -0.08 15.53 0.08
N ASP A 71 -0.45 16.78 0.28
CA ASP A 71 0.10 17.65 1.33
C ASP A 71 -0.74 17.70 2.62
N VAL A 72 -1.86 16.96 2.69
CA VAL A 72 -2.67 16.90 3.91
C VAL A 72 -2.18 15.82 4.87
N TYR A 73 -2.61 15.88 6.12
CA TYR A 73 -2.31 14.88 7.14
C TYR A 73 -3.34 13.74 7.14
N PRO A 74 -2.97 12.51 7.54
CA PRO A 74 -3.88 11.37 7.59
C PRO A 74 -5.15 11.60 8.39
N SER A 75 -5.10 12.41 9.43
CA SER A 75 -6.25 12.74 10.29
C SER A 75 -7.40 13.44 9.55
N THR A 76 -7.13 14.04 8.40
CA THR A 76 -8.13 14.75 7.58
C THR A 76 -8.77 13.83 6.53
N LEU A 77 -8.31 12.58 6.41
CA LEU A 77 -8.76 11.63 5.41
C LEU A 77 -9.84 10.68 5.97
N SER A 78 -10.77 10.26 5.11
CA SER A 78 -11.68 9.15 5.42
C SER A 78 -10.92 7.83 5.56
N GLY A 79 -11.54 6.81 6.18
CA GLY A 79 -10.93 5.49 6.30
C GLY A 79 -10.54 4.88 4.96
N GLY A 80 -11.41 4.97 3.94
CA GLY A 80 -11.12 4.50 2.60
C GLY A 80 -9.97 5.25 1.92
N GLN A 81 -9.85 6.56 2.16
CA GLN A 81 -8.72 7.36 1.69
C GLN A 81 -7.43 6.94 2.39
N GLN A 82 -7.45 6.76 3.72
CA GLN A 82 -6.28 6.28 4.48
C GLN A 82 -5.82 4.91 3.99
N GLN A 83 -6.75 3.99 3.70
CA GLN A 83 -6.42 2.67 3.16
C GLN A 83 -5.77 2.76 1.78
N ARG A 84 -6.28 3.63 0.90
CA ARG A 84 -5.67 3.87 -0.41
C ARG A 84 -4.26 4.47 -0.30
N VAL A 85 -4.01 5.35 0.67
CA VAL A 85 -2.65 5.83 0.98
C VAL A 85 -1.75 4.69 1.45
N ALA A 86 -2.25 3.78 2.30
CA ALA A 86 -1.50 2.61 2.76
C ALA A 86 -1.12 1.68 1.59
N ILE A 87 -2.02 1.51 0.61
CA ILE A 87 -1.73 0.78 -0.63
C ILE A 87 -0.64 1.49 -1.44
N ALA A 88 -0.75 2.80 -1.66
CA ALA A 88 0.26 3.59 -2.38
C ALA A 88 1.64 3.50 -1.70
N ARG A 89 1.68 3.55 -0.36
CA ARG A 89 2.91 3.37 0.42
C ARG A 89 3.54 2.00 0.22
N ALA A 90 2.73 0.94 0.20
CA ALA A 90 3.23 -0.42 -0.07
C ALA A 90 3.78 -0.55 -1.49
N LEU A 91 3.12 0.05 -2.48
CA LEU A 91 3.56 0.08 -3.89
C LEU A 91 4.86 0.87 -4.10
N ALA A 92 5.17 1.84 -3.24
CA ALA A 92 6.37 2.67 -3.37
C ALA A 92 7.68 1.86 -3.29
N MET A 93 7.63 0.70 -2.65
CA MET A 93 8.75 -0.24 -2.56
C MET A 93 8.90 -1.12 -3.81
N GLU A 94 8.00 -1.02 -4.79
CA GLU A 94 7.96 -1.85 -5.99
C GLU A 94 7.99 -3.36 -5.67
N PRO A 95 7.05 -3.82 -4.81
CA PRO A 95 7.04 -5.20 -4.38
C PRO A 95 6.63 -6.13 -5.54
N LYS A 96 7.10 -7.38 -5.48
CA LYS A 96 6.69 -8.45 -6.41
C LYS A 96 5.29 -8.98 -6.09
N ALA A 97 4.85 -8.86 -4.83
CA ALA A 97 3.53 -9.25 -4.37
C ALA A 97 3.05 -8.34 -3.23
N LEU A 98 1.74 -8.18 -3.12
CA LEU A 98 1.07 -7.49 -2.03
C LEU A 98 0.24 -8.45 -1.19
N LEU A 99 0.44 -8.41 0.12
CA LEU A 99 -0.39 -9.10 1.10
C LEU A 99 -1.40 -8.10 1.68
N PHE A 100 -2.66 -8.45 1.65
CA PHE A 100 -3.75 -7.67 2.25
C PHE A 100 -4.33 -8.45 3.43
N ASP A 101 -4.29 -7.86 4.61
CA ASP A 101 -4.88 -8.41 5.82
C ASP A 101 -6.14 -7.59 6.17
N GLU A 102 -7.31 -8.16 5.88
CA GLU A 102 -8.63 -7.55 6.12
C GLU A 102 -8.75 -6.10 5.60
N PRO A 103 -8.44 -5.82 4.32
CA PRO A 103 -8.25 -4.45 3.81
C PRO A 103 -9.50 -3.58 3.87
N THR A 104 -10.69 -4.17 4.06
CA THR A 104 -11.97 -3.46 4.03
C THR A 104 -12.79 -3.59 5.32
N SER A 105 -12.35 -4.40 6.29
CA SER A 105 -13.14 -4.71 7.49
C SER A 105 -13.36 -3.51 8.43
N ALA A 106 -12.50 -2.50 8.38
CA ALA A 106 -12.60 -1.27 9.18
C ALA A 106 -13.27 -0.11 8.41
N LEU A 107 -13.90 -0.38 7.26
CA LEU A 107 -14.46 0.63 6.37
C LEU A 107 -15.99 0.55 6.30
N ASP A 108 -16.62 1.71 6.15
CA ASP A 108 -18.04 1.79 5.81
C ASP A 108 -18.28 1.26 4.38
N PRO A 109 -19.47 0.69 4.08
CA PRO A 109 -19.75 0.05 2.79
C PRO A 109 -19.46 0.92 1.57
N GLU A 110 -19.74 2.23 1.64
CA GLU A 110 -19.46 3.17 0.54
C GLU A 110 -17.96 3.31 0.25
N MET A 111 -17.13 3.23 1.30
CA MET A 111 -15.66 3.35 1.17
C MET A 111 -15.02 2.04 0.68
N VAL A 112 -15.67 0.90 0.92
CA VAL A 112 -15.20 -0.42 0.47
C VAL A 112 -15.06 -0.44 -1.04
N GLU A 113 -16.05 0.06 -1.78
CA GLU A 113 -16.06 0.05 -3.25
C GLU A 113 -14.86 0.79 -3.85
N GLU A 114 -14.48 1.93 -3.27
CA GLU A 114 -13.32 2.71 -3.75
C GLU A 114 -12.00 1.95 -3.57
N VAL A 115 -11.82 1.25 -2.44
CA VAL A 115 -10.63 0.43 -2.18
C VAL A 115 -10.61 -0.78 -3.11
N LEU A 116 -11.75 -1.44 -3.32
CA LEU A 116 -11.85 -2.58 -4.24
C LEU A 116 -11.53 -2.17 -5.68
N LYS A 117 -11.98 -1.02 -6.16
CA LYS A 117 -11.62 -0.49 -7.49
C LYS A 117 -10.10 -0.37 -7.66
N VAL A 118 -9.40 0.14 -6.65
CA VAL A 118 -7.93 0.22 -6.70
C VAL A 118 -7.31 -1.18 -6.76
N MET A 119 -7.77 -2.13 -5.94
CA MET A 119 -7.26 -3.50 -5.96
C MET A 119 -7.49 -4.19 -7.30
N VAL A 120 -8.70 -4.06 -7.88
CA VAL A 120 -9.01 -4.59 -9.22
C VAL A 120 -8.09 -4.01 -10.30
N ASN A 121 -7.83 -2.70 -10.25
CA ASN A 121 -6.93 -2.06 -11.20
C ASN A 121 -5.50 -2.58 -11.08
N LEU A 122 -5.01 -2.81 -9.85
CA LEU A 122 -3.71 -3.41 -9.62
C LEU A 122 -3.64 -4.85 -10.15
N ALA A 123 -4.69 -5.65 -9.94
CA ALA A 123 -4.78 -7.01 -10.49
C ALA A 123 -4.73 -7.01 -12.02
N LYS A 124 -5.46 -6.11 -12.66
CA LYS A 124 -5.45 -5.95 -14.14
C LYS A 124 -4.08 -5.53 -14.69
N GLN A 125 -3.27 -4.84 -13.87
CA GLN A 125 -1.90 -4.48 -14.21
C GLN A 125 -0.88 -5.61 -13.95
N GLY A 126 -1.35 -6.79 -13.54
CA GLY A 126 -0.52 -7.97 -13.31
C GLY A 126 0.13 -8.03 -11.91
N MET A 127 -0.31 -7.19 -10.95
CA MET A 127 0.18 -7.26 -9.58
C MET A 127 -0.28 -8.56 -8.91
N THR A 128 0.66 -9.35 -8.40
CA THR A 128 0.36 -10.52 -7.58
C THR A 128 -0.16 -10.07 -6.22
N MET A 129 -1.34 -10.53 -5.83
CA MET A 129 -1.96 -10.19 -4.55
C MET A 129 -2.44 -11.43 -3.81
N ILE A 130 -2.24 -11.43 -2.49
CA ILE A 130 -2.83 -12.40 -1.56
C ILE A 130 -3.71 -11.62 -0.59
N VAL A 131 -4.98 -11.96 -0.51
CA VAL A 131 -5.97 -11.24 0.29
C VAL A 131 -6.56 -12.18 1.33
N VAL A 132 -6.39 -11.84 2.60
CA VAL A 132 -7.07 -12.48 3.73
C VAL A 132 -8.27 -11.61 4.07
N THR A 133 -9.48 -12.16 3.97
CA THR A 133 -10.70 -11.39 4.22
C THR A 133 -11.89 -12.27 4.53
N HIS A 134 -12.78 -11.76 5.38
CA HIS A 134 -14.13 -12.29 5.59
C HIS A 134 -15.18 -11.63 4.68
N CYS A 135 -14.82 -10.59 3.93
CA CYS A 135 -15.71 -9.89 3.02
C CYS A 135 -15.99 -10.69 1.76
N LEU A 136 -17.26 -11.03 1.52
CA LEU A 136 -17.69 -11.80 0.34
C LEU A 136 -17.49 -11.05 -0.98
N ALA A 137 -17.49 -9.71 -0.96
CA ALA A 137 -17.32 -8.89 -2.17
C ALA A 137 -15.93 -9.05 -2.82
N ILE A 138 -14.91 -9.46 -2.07
CA ILE A 138 -13.56 -9.68 -2.59
C ILE A 138 -13.42 -11.02 -3.32
N ARG A 139 -14.32 -11.97 -3.10
CA ARG A 139 -14.27 -13.30 -3.77
C ARG A 139 -14.54 -13.26 -5.27
N SER A 140 -14.96 -12.12 -5.79
CA SER A 140 -15.34 -11.93 -7.20
C SER A 140 -14.31 -11.12 -8.01
N ILE A 141 -13.14 -10.83 -7.43
CA ILE A 141 -11.98 -10.18 -8.09
C ILE A 141 -10.97 -11.26 -8.59
#